data_b3148c884e926d1d1c20134686e0a0c6
#
_entry.id   b3148c884e926d1d1c20134686e0a0c6
#
_cell.length_a   1.000
_cell.length_b   1.000
_cell.length_c   1.000
_cell.angle_alpha   90.00
_cell.angle_beta   90.00
_cell.angle_gamma   90.00
#
_symmetry.space_group_name_H-M   'P 1'
#
loop_
_entity.id
_entity.type
_entity.pdbx_description
1 polymer ?
#
loop_
_entity_poly.entity_id
_entity_poly.type
_entity_poly.pdbx_seq_one_letter_code
_entity_poly.pdbx_strand_id
1 'polypeptide(L)'
;LFNTPVVPTRAEATNAEGKLELGKIYKHHNPGEKPMPGPLPGMTVSIDDSHVLEKHIAAGVYRGDMRCEAGMVALYHNAGTQMLEYEACKGGVAIPYSLHTNPINIGYPDSLGIGAAVIGDGNTDMVYEMAQTDRKMMKAEGLNIMYGPQVDVTSDPRWPRTSGTYGERPDVTSDIAEALVKGYQDGDNGLNEGSVVLTIKHFPGDAPSENGFEPHVPIGQWRIYRTPGSMEKYHLPPFQRAFDHKVSSIMPDYSRIATDGRAVPQTYRGEITSTEEVPSAYSKELITDLARNKMGFDGYVNSDSGITTVQIYGVENLTEPERYAKAISAGTDVIGGNTDPENIVKAVEDGLLPKADLDRASYNRLLSLFRTKRVDNPYLDPDKADQARVDNFDGAKKKAYEANQKAVVLVKNHEKLLPLAKSQKVCIVTFKGVDSGFAQMAQAMGAGLGNTDEDAALRKTLTEAFEKKGYTVVATPEEADVLYLHVWPISNGLVFNQYAMPVIEMGEIVTDERERNKSQKKTGNKVTVVTLKDVEKIKELADAIHARG
;
A
#
# COMPACT_ATOMS: atom_id res chain seq x y z
N LEU A 1 -8.89 -7.38 4.13
CA LEU A 1 -8.19 -6.12 3.94
C LEU A 1 -8.70 -5.06 4.87
N PHE A 2 -9.83 -5.27 5.44
CA PHE A 2 -10.53 -4.23 6.17
C PHE A 2 -10.83 -4.62 7.61
N ASN A 3 -10.25 -5.71 8.04
CA ASN A 3 -10.18 -6.05 9.44
C ASN A 3 -9.05 -5.25 10.07
N THR A 4 -9.25 -3.94 10.22
CA THR A 4 -8.37 -3.13 11.04
C THR A 4 -8.80 -3.36 12.48
N PRO A 5 -8.04 -4.08 13.29
CA PRO A 5 -8.37 -4.17 14.71
C PRO A 5 -8.35 -2.75 15.27
N VAL A 6 -9.43 -2.37 15.90
CA VAL A 6 -9.44 -1.17 16.73
C VAL A 6 -8.76 -1.57 18.04
N VAL A 7 -7.44 -1.36 18.08
CA VAL A 7 -6.68 -1.58 19.31
C VAL A 7 -7.00 -0.43 20.25
N PRO A 8 -7.58 -0.68 21.43
CA PRO A 8 -7.89 0.37 22.38
C PRO A 8 -6.61 0.96 22.97
N THR A 9 -6.67 2.20 23.41
CA THR A 9 -5.60 2.80 24.22
C THR A 9 -5.53 2.06 25.59
N ARG A 10 -4.37 2.13 26.24
CA ARG A 10 -4.20 1.57 27.59
C ARG A 10 -5.25 2.11 28.58
N ALA A 11 -5.57 3.40 28.51
CA ALA A 11 -6.59 4.04 29.33
C ALA A 11 -7.99 3.43 29.11
N GLU A 12 -8.37 3.17 27.85
CA GLU A 12 -9.66 2.53 27.51
C GLU A 12 -9.72 1.06 27.95
N ALA A 13 -8.59 0.36 27.93
CA ALA A 13 -8.49 -1.05 28.32
C ALA A 13 -8.28 -1.25 29.83
N THR A 14 -8.06 -0.20 30.60
CA THR A 14 -7.82 -0.27 32.04
C THR A 14 -9.15 -0.11 32.82
N ASN A 15 -9.32 -0.90 33.87
CA ASN A 15 -10.48 -0.78 34.78
C ASN A 15 -10.25 0.30 35.86
N ALA A 16 -11.28 0.52 36.68
CA ALA A 16 -11.22 1.50 37.77
C ALA A 16 -10.14 1.19 38.83
N GLU A 17 -9.65 -0.04 38.87
CA GLU A 17 -8.60 -0.50 39.79
C GLU A 17 -7.19 -0.40 39.19
N GLY A 18 -7.06 0.14 37.97
CA GLY A 18 -5.80 0.29 37.25
C GLY A 18 -5.28 -0.99 36.59
N LYS A 19 -6.12 -2.03 36.48
CA LYS A 19 -5.74 -3.29 35.82
C LYS A 19 -6.26 -3.35 34.39
N LEU A 20 -5.42 -3.86 33.48
CA LEU A 20 -5.82 -4.14 32.11
C LEU A 20 -6.85 -5.26 32.06
N GLU A 21 -7.96 -5.01 31.37
CA GLU A 21 -9.00 -5.99 31.11
C GLU A 21 -8.84 -6.53 29.68
N LEU A 22 -8.41 -7.78 29.55
CA LEU A 22 -8.20 -8.44 28.25
C LEU A 22 -9.47 -8.43 27.39
N GLY A 23 -10.66 -8.55 27.99
CA GLY A 23 -11.94 -8.44 27.28
C GLY A 23 -12.24 -7.07 26.67
N LYS A 24 -11.52 -6.01 27.08
CA LYS A 24 -11.61 -4.69 26.46
C LYS A 24 -10.61 -4.50 25.32
N ILE A 25 -9.58 -5.32 25.28
CA ILE A 25 -8.59 -5.32 24.19
C ILE A 25 -9.22 -5.89 22.92
N TYR A 26 -10.05 -6.92 23.08
CA TYR A 26 -10.96 -7.40 22.05
C TYR A 26 -12.34 -6.85 22.31
N LYS A 27 -12.81 -5.92 21.50
CA LYS A 27 -14.23 -5.56 21.52
C LYS A 27 -15.00 -6.76 20.98
N HIS A 28 -15.72 -7.43 21.90
CA HIS A 28 -16.72 -8.39 21.50
C HIS A 28 -17.75 -7.68 20.62
N HIS A 29 -17.95 -8.21 19.44
CA HIS A 29 -19.08 -7.80 18.62
C HIS A 29 -20.34 -8.32 19.30
N ASN A 30 -21.26 -7.44 19.66
CA ASN A 30 -22.52 -7.89 20.25
C ASN A 30 -23.28 -8.71 19.19
N PRO A 31 -23.75 -9.93 19.52
CA PRO A 31 -24.56 -10.70 18.61
C PRO A 31 -25.76 -9.89 18.14
N GLY A 32 -25.79 -9.55 16.82
CA GLY A 32 -26.85 -8.73 16.23
C GLY A 32 -26.41 -7.34 15.77
N GLU A 33 -25.22 -6.85 16.10
CA GLU A 33 -24.64 -5.68 15.44
C GLU A 33 -24.30 -6.03 13.99
N LYS A 34 -24.82 -5.24 13.06
CA LYS A 34 -24.46 -5.41 11.65
C LYS A 34 -23.01 -5.00 11.45
N PRO A 35 -22.21 -5.81 10.73
CA PRO A 35 -20.86 -5.42 10.35
C PRO A 35 -20.88 -4.04 9.70
N MET A 36 -19.93 -3.19 10.03
CA MET A 36 -19.82 -1.89 9.35
C MET A 36 -19.56 -2.12 7.86
N PRO A 37 -20.29 -1.43 6.96
CA PRO A 37 -19.98 -1.50 5.55
C PRO A 37 -18.56 -0.99 5.32
N GLY A 38 -17.76 -1.77 4.59
CA GLY A 38 -16.46 -1.33 4.14
C GLY A 38 -16.56 -0.22 3.10
N PRO A 39 -15.46 0.40 2.74
CA PRO A 39 -15.44 1.50 1.77
C PRO A 39 -15.84 1.07 0.35
N LEU A 40 -15.96 -0.22 0.09
CA LEU A 40 -16.38 -0.76 -1.20
C LEU A 40 -17.71 -1.52 -1.07
N PRO A 41 -18.58 -1.48 -2.09
CA PRO A 41 -19.80 -2.26 -2.10
C PRO A 41 -19.52 -3.77 -1.91
N GLY A 42 -20.18 -4.39 -0.94
CA GLY A 42 -19.99 -5.81 -0.61
C GLY A 42 -18.88 -6.11 0.38
N MET A 43 -18.11 -5.11 0.81
CA MET A 43 -17.13 -5.26 1.88
C MET A 43 -17.76 -5.01 3.24
N THR A 44 -17.35 -5.82 4.20
CA THR A 44 -17.68 -5.63 5.60
C THR A 44 -16.42 -5.44 6.41
N VAL A 45 -16.44 -4.51 7.35
CA VAL A 45 -15.38 -4.32 8.35
C VAL A 45 -15.90 -4.89 9.65
N SER A 46 -15.48 -6.09 10.00
CA SER A 46 -15.67 -6.59 11.35
C SER A 46 -14.50 -7.46 11.74
N ILE A 47 -14.03 -7.29 12.97
CA ILE A 47 -13.33 -8.33 13.69
C ILE A 47 -14.08 -8.52 14.95
N ASP A 48 -14.72 -9.64 15.08
CA ASP A 48 -15.06 -10.18 16.35
C ASP A 48 -14.17 -11.40 16.63
N ASP A 49 -14.14 -11.80 17.85
CA ASP A 49 -13.48 -13.02 18.33
C ASP A 49 -14.01 -14.27 17.63
N SER A 50 -15.24 -14.24 17.06
CA SER A 50 -15.81 -15.35 16.30
C SER A 50 -14.98 -15.67 15.04
N HIS A 51 -14.38 -14.69 14.40
CA HIS A 51 -13.48 -14.93 13.28
C HIS A 51 -12.25 -15.75 13.67
N VAL A 52 -11.68 -15.48 14.84
CA VAL A 52 -10.53 -16.25 15.35
C VAL A 52 -10.98 -17.60 15.88
N LEU A 53 -12.03 -17.62 16.72
CA LEU A 53 -12.47 -18.81 17.47
C LEU A 53 -13.28 -19.78 16.61
N GLU A 54 -14.12 -19.30 15.71
CA GLU A 54 -15.03 -20.14 14.92
C GLU A 54 -14.49 -20.41 13.53
N LYS A 55 -13.84 -19.42 12.91
CA LYS A 55 -13.37 -19.50 11.53
C LYS A 55 -11.85 -19.73 11.42
N HIS A 56 -11.14 -19.81 12.53
CA HIS A 56 -9.70 -20.06 12.62
C HIS A 56 -8.85 -19.07 11.83
N ILE A 57 -9.26 -17.81 11.74
CA ILE A 57 -8.52 -16.77 11.04
C ILE A 57 -7.29 -16.37 11.86
N ALA A 58 -6.11 -16.72 11.36
CA ALA A 58 -4.84 -16.57 12.06
C ALA A 58 -4.09 -15.27 11.73
N ALA A 59 -4.71 -14.37 10.96
CA ALA A 59 -4.06 -13.13 10.57
C ALA A 59 -5.07 -11.99 10.37
N GLY A 60 -4.68 -10.78 10.76
CA GLY A 60 -5.42 -9.55 10.54
C GLY A 60 -4.56 -8.47 9.89
N VAL A 61 -5.17 -7.45 9.29
CA VAL A 61 -4.46 -6.27 8.76
C VAL A 61 -4.60 -5.14 9.76
N TYR A 62 -3.50 -4.73 10.37
CA TYR A 62 -3.42 -3.54 11.21
C TYR A 62 -2.93 -2.35 10.39
N ARG A 63 -3.75 -1.33 10.27
CA ARG A 63 -3.41 -0.10 9.55
C ARG A 63 -2.93 0.96 10.54
N GLY A 64 -1.83 0.67 11.21
CA GLY A 64 -1.13 1.42 12.21
C GLY A 64 -1.57 2.86 12.44
N ASP A 65 -2.31 3.11 13.50
CA ASP A 65 -2.42 4.44 14.05
C ASP A 65 -1.27 4.62 15.05
N MET A 66 -0.32 5.49 14.71
CA MET A 66 0.80 5.84 15.60
C MET A 66 0.34 6.43 16.95
N ARG A 67 -0.95 6.74 17.08
CA ARG A 67 -1.56 7.14 18.37
C ARG A 67 -1.79 5.96 19.30
N CYS A 68 -1.82 4.73 18.77
CA CYS A 68 -1.92 3.55 19.60
C CYS A 68 -0.56 3.23 20.24
N GLU A 69 -0.57 2.94 21.54
CA GLU A 69 0.63 2.52 22.27
C GLU A 69 1.13 1.18 21.73
N ALA A 70 2.44 1.03 21.54
CA ALA A 70 3.05 -0.18 20.99
C ALA A 70 2.75 -1.42 21.84
N GLY A 71 2.79 -1.26 23.16
CA GLY A 71 2.45 -2.32 24.10
C GLY A 71 1.00 -2.82 23.96
N MET A 72 0.07 -1.94 23.58
CA MET A 72 -1.32 -2.35 23.33
C MET A 72 -1.47 -3.17 22.06
N VAL A 73 -0.68 -2.87 21.01
CA VAL A 73 -0.62 -3.68 19.78
C VAL A 73 -0.06 -5.07 20.09
N ALA A 74 1.00 -5.14 20.90
CA ALA A 74 1.58 -6.40 21.37
C ALA A 74 0.59 -7.24 22.19
N LEU A 75 -0.17 -6.61 23.09
CA LEU A 75 -1.22 -7.28 23.85
C LEU A 75 -2.35 -7.80 22.96
N TYR A 76 -2.75 -7.04 21.95
CA TYR A 76 -3.74 -7.48 20.97
C TYR A 76 -3.24 -8.72 20.20
N HIS A 77 -1.99 -8.71 19.75
CA HIS A 77 -1.36 -9.86 19.12
C HIS A 77 -1.36 -11.09 20.06
N ASN A 78 -0.99 -10.91 21.33
CA ASN A 78 -0.96 -11.98 22.32
C ASN A 78 -2.34 -12.57 22.58
N ALA A 79 -3.37 -11.73 22.66
CA ALA A 79 -4.74 -12.20 22.87
C ALA A 79 -5.23 -13.04 21.68
N GLY A 80 -4.96 -12.63 20.44
CA GLY A 80 -5.28 -13.44 19.25
C GLY A 80 -4.55 -14.78 19.22
N THR A 81 -3.27 -14.80 19.63
CA THR A 81 -2.49 -16.03 19.76
C THR A 81 -3.11 -16.96 20.79
N GLN A 82 -3.49 -16.44 21.96
CA GLN A 82 -4.13 -17.23 23.03
C GLN A 82 -5.47 -17.83 22.60
N MET A 83 -6.27 -17.07 21.82
CA MET A 83 -7.52 -17.58 21.25
C MET A 83 -7.28 -18.75 20.30
N LEU A 84 -6.27 -18.65 19.41
CA LEU A 84 -5.91 -19.72 18.48
C LEU A 84 -5.38 -20.96 19.22
N GLU A 85 -4.61 -20.79 20.29
CA GLU A 85 -4.17 -21.90 21.13
C GLU A 85 -5.36 -22.59 21.82
N TYR A 86 -6.33 -21.81 22.32
CA TYR A 86 -7.55 -22.37 22.89
C TYR A 86 -8.35 -23.19 21.87
N GLU A 87 -8.49 -22.71 20.64
CA GLU A 87 -9.16 -23.46 19.57
C GLU A 87 -8.35 -24.71 19.16
N ALA A 88 -7.03 -24.63 19.16
CA ALA A 88 -6.17 -25.79 18.87
C ALA A 88 -6.37 -26.93 19.87
N CYS A 89 -6.70 -26.64 21.13
CA CYS A 89 -7.04 -27.67 22.13
C CYS A 89 -8.29 -28.47 21.77
N LYS A 90 -9.11 -27.99 20.85
CA LYS A 90 -10.29 -28.69 20.34
C LYS A 90 -9.99 -29.59 19.12
N GLY A 91 -8.74 -29.75 18.74
CA GLY A 91 -8.30 -30.63 17.66
C GLY A 91 -7.62 -29.91 16.49
N GLY A 92 -7.28 -28.64 16.64
CA GLY A 92 -6.53 -27.84 15.66
C GLY A 92 -5.03 -27.84 15.90
N VAL A 93 -4.32 -26.99 15.16
CA VAL A 93 -2.89 -26.72 15.31
C VAL A 93 -2.72 -25.32 15.87
N ALA A 94 -2.00 -25.19 16.98
CA ALA A 94 -1.67 -23.89 17.56
C ALA A 94 -0.68 -23.16 16.65
N ILE A 95 -1.13 -22.04 16.09
CA ILE A 95 -0.29 -21.13 15.32
C ILE A 95 -0.40 -19.72 15.91
N PRO A 96 0.69 -18.94 15.97
CA PRO A 96 0.61 -17.57 16.48
C PRO A 96 -0.18 -16.68 15.55
N TYR A 97 -0.96 -15.77 16.12
CA TYR A 97 -1.66 -14.75 15.36
C TYR A 97 -0.67 -13.84 14.65
N SER A 98 -0.97 -13.43 13.45
CA SER A 98 -0.09 -12.56 12.66
C SER A 98 -0.79 -11.25 12.34
N LEU A 99 -0.12 -10.13 12.57
CA LEU A 99 -0.58 -8.83 12.14
C LEU A 99 0.18 -8.38 10.90
N HIS A 100 -0.57 -8.07 9.86
CA HIS A 100 -0.07 -7.43 8.65
C HIS A 100 -0.19 -5.92 8.81
N THR A 101 0.78 -5.15 8.34
CA THR A 101 0.70 -3.68 8.34
C THR A 101 1.28 -3.11 7.06
N ASN A 102 0.80 -1.90 6.70
CA ASN A 102 1.52 -1.06 5.74
C ASN A 102 2.70 -0.38 6.44
N PRO A 103 3.64 0.25 5.68
CA PRO A 103 4.75 0.99 6.27
C PRO A 103 4.27 1.97 7.34
N ILE A 104 4.93 1.95 8.49
CA ILE A 104 4.65 2.88 9.59
C ILE A 104 5.12 4.26 9.13
N ASN A 105 4.20 5.22 9.08
CA ASN A 105 4.53 6.57 8.67
C ASN A 105 5.23 7.32 9.81
N ILE A 106 6.56 7.36 9.79
CA ILE A 106 7.39 8.08 10.75
C ILE A 106 7.72 9.50 10.22
N GLY A 107 7.08 9.92 9.13
CA GLY A 107 7.33 11.22 8.50
C GLY A 107 8.36 11.18 7.37
N TYR A 108 8.72 10.00 6.86
CA TYR A 108 9.49 9.89 5.62
C TYR A 108 8.68 10.45 4.44
N PRO A 109 9.36 10.92 3.37
CA PRO A 109 8.65 11.27 2.15
C PRO A 109 7.89 10.06 1.61
N ASP A 110 6.94 10.30 0.71
CA ASP A 110 6.32 9.21 -0.04
C ASP A 110 7.37 8.41 -0.85
N SER A 111 6.97 7.27 -1.37
CA SER A 111 7.91 6.39 -2.09
C SER A 111 8.56 7.09 -3.29
N LEU A 112 7.82 7.96 -3.98
CA LEU A 112 8.37 8.75 -5.10
C LEU A 112 9.48 9.71 -4.63
N GLY A 113 9.27 10.37 -3.48
CA GLY A 113 10.29 11.20 -2.84
C GLY A 113 11.50 10.41 -2.37
N ILE A 114 11.30 9.18 -1.86
CA ILE A 114 12.39 8.26 -1.54
C ILE A 114 13.19 7.91 -2.80
N GLY A 115 12.51 7.61 -3.92
CA GLY A 115 13.16 7.35 -5.20
C GLY A 115 14.03 8.53 -5.66
N ALA A 116 13.51 9.76 -5.54
CA ALA A 116 14.27 10.98 -5.86
C ALA A 116 15.50 11.15 -4.94
N ALA A 117 15.38 10.89 -3.65
CA ALA A 117 16.47 10.97 -2.71
C ALA A 117 17.57 9.93 -3.00
N VAL A 118 17.19 8.69 -3.34
CA VAL A 118 18.12 7.61 -3.74
C VAL A 118 18.89 8.00 -5.00
N ILE A 119 18.23 8.59 -6.01
CA ILE A 119 18.89 9.09 -7.21
C ILE A 119 19.90 10.19 -6.86
N GLY A 120 19.53 11.09 -5.95
CA GLY A 120 20.41 12.19 -5.50
C GLY A 120 21.62 11.71 -4.72
N ASP A 121 21.46 10.71 -3.86
CA ASP A 121 22.54 10.13 -3.04
C ASP A 121 23.41 9.13 -3.82
N GLY A 122 22.87 8.50 -4.86
CA GLY A 122 23.52 7.44 -5.62
C GLY A 122 23.68 6.12 -4.88
N ASN A 123 22.93 5.91 -3.76
CA ASN A 123 22.93 4.68 -2.98
C ASN A 123 21.57 4.49 -2.25
N THR A 124 21.37 3.33 -1.66
CA THR A 124 20.13 2.94 -0.95
C THR A 124 20.29 2.82 0.56
N ASP A 125 21.35 3.36 1.14
CA ASP A 125 21.65 3.24 2.59
C ASP A 125 20.49 3.76 3.44
N MET A 126 19.91 4.90 3.04
CA MET A 126 18.74 5.48 3.71
C MET A 126 17.55 4.52 3.74
N VAL A 127 17.28 3.81 2.64
CA VAL A 127 16.18 2.86 2.53
C VAL A 127 16.41 1.64 3.42
N TYR A 128 17.63 1.12 3.40
CA TYR A 128 18.04 0.00 4.25
C TYR A 128 17.89 0.34 5.75
N GLU A 129 18.38 1.51 6.17
CA GLU A 129 18.27 1.96 7.55
C GLU A 129 16.83 2.22 8.00
N MET A 130 16.00 2.78 7.09
CA MET A 130 14.57 2.94 7.32
C MET A 130 13.91 1.59 7.56
N ALA A 131 14.12 0.63 6.66
CA ALA A 131 13.54 -0.70 6.77
C ALA A 131 13.99 -1.45 8.04
N GLN A 132 15.25 -1.30 8.44
CA GLN A 132 15.74 -1.86 9.71
C GLN A 132 15.08 -1.23 10.94
N THR A 133 14.84 0.07 10.91
CA THR A 133 14.19 0.80 12.01
C THR A 133 12.74 0.36 12.15
N ASP A 134 12.01 0.32 11.04
CA ASP A 134 10.63 -0.16 11.00
C ASP A 134 10.53 -1.61 11.48
N ARG A 135 11.41 -2.48 11.00
CA ARG A 135 11.46 -3.89 11.40
C ARG A 135 11.58 -4.07 12.90
N LYS A 136 12.45 -3.29 13.57
CA LYS A 136 12.65 -3.39 15.02
C LYS A 136 11.38 -3.03 15.80
N MET A 137 10.71 -1.96 15.40
CA MET A 137 9.45 -1.55 16.01
C MET A 137 8.34 -2.56 15.72
N MET A 138 8.14 -2.91 14.45
CA MET A 138 7.14 -3.87 14.01
C MET A 138 7.25 -5.20 14.75
N LYS A 139 8.47 -5.74 14.84
CA LYS A 139 8.71 -7.01 15.50
C LYS A 139 8.33 -6.99 16.98
N ALA A 140 8.67 -5.91 17.68
CA ALA A 140 8.33 -5.74 19.10
C ALA A 140 6.83 -5.62 19.34
N GLU A 141 6.10 -5.03 18.37
CA GLU A 141 4.66 -4.82 18.42
C GLU A 141 3.84 -6.03 17.94
N GLY A 142 4.46 -7.05 17.37
CA GLY A 142 3.75 -8.20 16.77
C GLY A 142 3.24 -7.97 15.36
N LEU A 143 3.69 -6.90 14.72
CA LEU A 143 3.44 -6.60 13.31
C LEU A 143 4.39 -7.45 12.45
N ASN A 144 4.00 -8.69 12.21
CA ASN A 144 4.90 -9.73 11.69
C ASN A 144 5.09 -9.69 10.18
N ILE A 145 4.20 -9.00 9.48
CA ILE A 145 4.16 -8.98 8.02
C ILE A 145 4.00 -7.54 7.54
N MET A 146 5.00 -7.07 6.79
CA MET A 146 4.90 -5.84 6.02
C MET A 146 4.09 -6.11 4.75
N TYR A 147 2.95 -5.43 4.60
CA TYR A 147 2.00 -5.58 3.50
C TYR A 147 2.29 -4.59 2.36
N GLY A 148 3.48 -4.59 1.90
CA GLY A 148 4.10 -3.67 0.94
C GLY A 148 5.61 -3.63 1.17
N PRO A 149 6.32 -2.67 0.62
CA PRO A 149 5.84 -1.58 -0.25
C PRO A 149 5.59 -2.00 -1.70
N GLN A 150 5.07 -1.02 -2.49
CA GLN A 150 4.98 -1.16 -3.93
C GLN A 150 6.37 -1.05 -4.56
N VAL A 151 6.74 -2.04 -5.37
CA VAL A 151 7.90 -1.98 -6.25
C VAL A 151 7.48 -1.89 -7.73
N ASP A 152 6.24 -1.45 -7.95
CA ASP A 152 5.74 -1.13 -9.28
C ASP A 152 6.57 -0.01 -9.88
N VAL A 153 6.89 -0.11 -11.17
CA VAL A 153 7.59 0.93 -11.92
C VAL A 153 6.56 1.77 -12.66
N THR A 154 6.46 3.05 -12.35
CA THR A 154 5.50 3.96 -12.99
C THR A 154 5.72 4.02 -14.49
N SER A 155 4.68 3.79 -15.27
CA SER A 155 4.70 3.89 -16.74
C SER A 155 3.69 4.90 -17.28
N ASP A 156 2.69 5.28 -16.48
CA ASP A 156 1.74 6.34 -16.79
C ASP A 156 1.65 7.31 -15.59
N PRO A 157 2.08 8.58 -15.75
CA PRO A 157 2.08 9.55 -14.65
C PRO A 157 0.67 9.91 -14.16
N ARG A 158 -0.37 9.55 -14.89
CA ARG A 158 -1.77 9.75 -14.50
C ARG A 158 -2.24 8.71 -13.49
N TRP A 159 -1.54 7.58 -13.39
CA TRP A 159 -1.91 6.51 -12.46
C TRP A 159 -1.89 7.00 -11.01
N PRO A 160 -3.00 6.86 -10.25
CA PRO A 160 -3.16 7.49 -8.94
C PRO A 160 -2.21 6.95 -7.86
N ARG A 161 -1.58 5.80 -8.10
CA ARG A 161 -0.64 5.19 -7.16
C ARG A 161 0.83 5.52 -7.46
N THR A 162 1.10 6.46 -8.38
CA THR A 162 2.45 6.90 -8.74
C THR A 162 3.25 7.36 -7.53
N SER A 163 2.65 8.10 -6.59
CA SER A 163 3.32 8.53 -5.35
C SER A 163 3.72 7.37 -4.42
N GLY A 164 3.05 6.23 -4.53
CA GLY A 164 3.40 5.00 -3.82
C GLY A 164 4.52 4.18 -4.48
N THR A 165 5.01 4.60 -5.65
CA THR A 165 6.11 3.95 -6.38
C THR A 165 7.42 4.73 -6.20
N TYR A 166 8.56 4.08 -6.50
CA TYR A 166 9.86 4.74 -6.47
C TYR A 166 10.21 5.44 -7.79
N GLY A 167 9.23 5.61 -8.69
CA GLY A 167 9.35 6.31 -9.96
C GLY A 167 9.38 5.40 -11.18
N GLU A 168 9.90 5.94 -12.28
CA GLU A 168 9.87 5.30 -13.61
C GLU A 168 11.15 4.50 -13.94
N ARG A 169 12.16 4.52 -13.05
CA ARG A 169 13.44 3.88 -13.27
C ARG A 169 13.48 2.48 -12.68
N PRO A 170 13.47 1.41 -13.50
CA PRO A 170 13.48 0.03 -13.00
C PRO A 170 14.77 -0.34 -12.27
N ASP A 171 15.92 0.24 -12.64
CA ASP A 171 17.19 0.05 -11.95
C ASP A 171 17.16 0.59 -10.52
N VAL A 172 16.71 1.84 -10.33
CA VAL A 172 16.55 2.47 -9.01
C VAL A 172 15.55 1.69 -8.15
N THR A 173 14.39 1.33 -8.71
CA THR A 173 13.38 0.55 -8.00
C THR A 173 13.91 -0.83 -7.61
N SER A 174 14.76 -1.45 -8.44
CA SER A 174 15.40 -2.74 -8.15
C SER A 174 16.39 -2.63 -6.98
N ASP A 175 17.22 -1.59 -6.97
CA ASP A 175 18.18 -1.36 -5.89
C ASP A 175 17.46 -1.06 -4.56
N ILE A 176 16.35 -0.32 -4.62
CA ILE A 176 15.47 -0.08 -3.47
C ILE A 176 14.82 -1.39 -3.00
N ALA A 177 14.32 -2.23 -3.91
CA ALA A 177 13.72 -3.52 -3.56
C ALA A 177 14.71 -4.42 -2.82
N GLU A 178 15.97 -4.46 -3.27
CA GLU A 178 17.05 -5.17 -2.57
C GLU A 178 17.27 -4.64 -1.15
N ALA A 179 17.37 -3.32 -0.99
CA ALA A 179 17.58 -2.69 0.32
C ALA A 179 16.42 -2.95 1.29
N LEU A 180 15.19 -2.95 0.78
CA LEU A 180 13.99 -3.28 1.55
C LEU A 180 13.99 -4.75 2.00
N VAL A 181 14.32 -5.70 1.09
CA VAL A 181 14.41 -7.12 1.45
C VAL A 181 15.44 -7.32 2.55
N LYS A 182 16.65 -6.80 2.38
CA LYS A 182 17.73 -6.90 3.37
C LYS A 182 17.36 -6.25 4.71
N GLY A 183 16.70 -5.11 4.67
CA GLY A 183 16.32 -4.36 5.87
C GLY A 183 15.21 -5.03 6.67
N TYR A 184 14.11 -5.42 6.04
CA TYR A 184 12.98 -6.07 6.71
C TYR A 184 13.24 -7.53 7.07
N GLN A 185 13.99 -8.26 6.25
CA GLN A 185 14.28 -9.68 6.51
C GLN A 185 15.54 -9.92 7.34
N ASP A 186 16.22 -8.85 7.77
CA ASP A 186 17.44 -8.92 8.58
C ASP A 186 18.57 -9.70 7.89
N GLY A 187 18.72 -9.50 6.60
CA GLY A 187 19.68 -10.16 5.75
C GLY A 187 19.16 -10.46 4.35
N ASP A 188 19.96 -11.18 3.56
CA ASP A 188 19.70 -11.46 2.14
C ASP A 188 19.52 -12.95 1.79
N ASN A 189 19.44 -13.81 2.80
CA ASN A 189 19.28 -15.26 2.66
C ASN A 189 17.88 -15.76 3.07
N GLY A 190 16.86 -14.93 2.92
CA GLY A 190 15.49 -15.24 3.32
C GLY A 190 15.24 -14.96 4.81
N LEU A 191 14.18 -15.55 5.35
CA LEU A 191 13.73 -15.28 6.71
C LEU A 191 14.60 -15.94 7.77
N ASN A 192 14.82 -15.22 8.86
CA ASN A 192 15.45 -15.68 10.09
C ASN A 192 14.67 -15.18 11.32
N GLU A 193 15.13 -15.47 12.53
CA GLU A 193 14.47 -15.05 13.77
C GLU A 193 14.32 -13.52 13.89
N GLY A 194 15.28 -12.76 13.34
CA GLY A 194 15.25 -11.28 13.32
C GLY A 194 14.25 -10.68 12.37
N SER A 195 13.73 -11.44 11.41
CA SER A 195 12.96 -10.94 10.27
C SER A 195 11.54 -10.49 10.61
N VAL A 196 11.05 -9.55 9.81
CA VAL A 196 9.64 -9.34 9.49
C VAL A 196 9.42 -9.83 8.06
N VAL A 197 8.34 -10.54 7.82
CA VAL A 197 7.97 -11.00 6.48
C VAL A 197 7.68 -9.80 5.60
N LEU A 198 8.31 -9.75 4.43
CA LEU A 198 8.11 -8.68 3.46
C LEU A 198 7.27 -9.19 2.28
N THR A 199 6.16 -8.51 2.01
CA THR A 199 5.30 -8.78 0.83
C THR A 199 5.44 -7.64 -0.16
N ILE A 200 6.27 -7.80 -1.18
CA ILE A 200 6.38 -6.80 -2.26
C ILE A 200 5.23 -6.92 -3.24
N LYS A 201 4.86 -5.78 -3.88
CA LYS A 201 3.67 -5.70 -4.73
C LYS A 201 3.80 -4.66 -5.84
N HIS A 202 2.98 -4.79 -6.88
CA HIS A 202 2.00 -5.84 -7.22
C HIS A 202 2.52 -6.61 -8.43
N PHE A 203 2.80 -7.88 -8.25
CA PHE A 203 3.37 -8.71 -9.32
C PHE A 203 2.35 -8.97 -10.45
N PRO A 204 2.72 -8.88 -11.74
CA PRO A 204 4.04 -8.58 -12.32
C PRO A 204 4.32 -7.10 -12.60
N GLY A 205 3.57 -6.17 -12.04
CA GLY A 205 3.69 -4.72 -12.21
C GLY A 205 2.36 -4.08 -12.55
N ASP A 206 1.85 -3.25 -11.65
CA ASP A 206 0.49 -2.68 -11.68
C ASP A 206 0.36 -1.43 -12.57
N ALA A 207 1.47 -0.76 -12.87
CA ALA A 207 1.47 0.55 -13.51
C ALA A 207 1.05 0.61 -14.99
N PRO A 208 1.16 -0.43 -15.86
CA PRO A 208 0.71 -0.34 -17.25
C PRO A 208 -0.81 -0.36 -17.40
N SER A 209 -1.50 0.38 -16.56
CA SER A 209 -2.96 0.52 -16.59
C SER A 209 -3.46 1.22 -17.84
N GLU A 210 -4.59 0.73 -18.36
CA GLU A 210 -5.26 1.42 -19.47
C GLU A 210 -5.67 2.84 -19.05
N ASN A 211 -5.11 3.84 -19.73
CA ASN A 211 -5.35 5.27 -19.43
C ASN A 211 -5.01 5.71 -18.00
N GLY A 212 -4.17 4.98 -17.29
CA GLY A 212 -3.80 5.28 -15.92
C GLY A 212 -4.89 4.98 -14.88
N PHE A 213 -5.93 4.24 -15.22
CA PHE A 213 -7.00 3.91 -14.29
C PHE A 213 -6.56 2.86 -13.28
N GLU A 214 -7.09 2.97 -12.09
CA GLU A 214 -6.79 2.12 -10.94
C GLU A 214 -7.65 0.85 -10.92
N PRO A 215 -7.08 -0.35 -10.66
CA PRO A 215 -7.79 -1.63 -10.82
C PRO A 215 -8.78 -2.00 -9.72
N HIS A 216 -8.86 -1.24 -8.64
CA HIS A 216 -9.90 -1.48 -7.63
C HIS A 216 -11.32 -1.25 -8.18
N VAL A 217 -11.42 -0.63 -9.35
CA VAL A 217 -12.67 -0.40 -10.06
C VAL A 217 -12.63 -0.99 -11.48
N PRO A 218 -13.78 -1.39 -12.05
CA PRO A 218 -13.83 -2.11 -13.33
C PRO A 218 -13.16 -1.40 -14.50
N ILE A 219 -13.16 -0.07 -14.49
CA ILE A 219 -12.53 0.73 -15.55
C ILE A 219 -11.02 0.50 -15.63
N GLY A 220 -10.38 0.18 -14.50
CA GLY A 220 -8.93 -0.04 -14.38
C GLY A 220 -8.50 -1.51 -14.50
N GLN A 221 -9.42 -2.43 -14.86
CA GLN A 221 -9.15 -3.87 -14.85
C GLN A 221 -8.09 -4.36 -15.85
N TRP A 222 -7.60 -3.48 -16.75
CA TRP A 222 -6.76 -3.89 -17.86
C TRP A 222 -5.32 -3.38 -17.73
N ARG A 223 -4.36 -4.30 -17.95
CA ARG A 223 -2.95 -3.99 -18.22
C ARG A 223 -2.72 -4.00 -19.72
N ILE A 224 -2.23 -2.88 -20.23
CA ILE A 224 -2.03 -2.65 -21.66
C ILE A 224 -0.54 -2.44 -21.92
N TYR A 225 0.16 -3.51 -22.23
CA TYR A 225 1.54 -3.43 -22.69
C TYR A 225 1.57 -3.08 -24.16
N ARG A 226 2.07 -1.90 -24.51
CA ARG A 226 2.07 -1.39 -25.89
C ARG A 226 3.35 -1.71 -26.66
N THR A 227 4.39 -2.15 -25.97
CA THR A 227 5.72 -2.39 -26.54
C THR A 227 6.15 -3.83 -26.26
N PRO A 228 6.67 -4.57 -27.26
CA PRO A 228 7.20 -5.91 -27.06
C PRO A 228 8.28 -5.94 -25.97
N GLY A 229 8.21 -6.91 -25.06
CA GLY A 229 9.20 -7.09 -23.99
C GLY A 229 9.20 -6.01 -22.91
N SER A 230 8.22 -5.10 -22.90
CA SER A 230 8.20 -4.02 -21.90
C SER A 230 7.98 -4.55 -20.48
N MET A 231 7.23 -5.62 -20.29
CA MET A 231 7.06 -6.26 -18.98
C MET A 231 8.41 -6.77 -18.45
N GLU A 232 9.16 -7.52 -19.25
CA GLU A 232 10.48 -8.05 -18.88
C GLU A 232 11.49 -6.93 -18.63
N LYS A 233 11.46 -5.88 -19.45
CA LYS A 233 12.44 -4.81 -19.39
C LYS A 233 12.22 -3.83 -18.25
N TYR A 234 10.97 -3.51 -17.93
CA TYR A 234 10.66 -2.40 -17.02
C TYR A 234 9.97 -2.84 -15.74
N HIS A 235 9.11 -3.86 -15.78
CA HIS A 235 8.26 -4.20 -14.65
C HIS A 235 8.76 -5.40 -13.83
N LEU A 236 9.37 -6.39 -14.46
CA LEU A 236 9.91 -7.56 -13.76
C LEU A 236 11.24 -7.33 -13.02
N PRO A 237 12.14 -6.41 -13.41
CA PRO A 237 13.45 -6.30 -12.77
C PRO A 237 13.42 -6.07 -11.25
N PRO A 238 12.54 -5.22 -10.67
CA PRO A 238 12.47 -5.08 -9.21
C PRO A 238 12.06 -6.37 -8.49
N PHE A 239 11.14 -7.14 -9.09
CA PHE A 239 10.74 -8.44 -8.55
C PHE A 239 11.87 -9.45 -8.67
N GLN A 240 12.57 -9.51 -9.82
CA GLN A 240 13.71 -10.41 -9.99
C GLN A 240 14.79 -10.12 -8.95
N ARG A 241 15.14 -8.84 -8.75
CA ARG A 241 16.11 -8.43 -7.74
C ARG A 241 15.70 -8.90 -6.33
N ALA A 242 14.43 -8.73 -5.99
CA ALA A 242 13.91 -9.18 -4.70
C ALA A 242 13.91 -10.72 -4.58
N PHE A 243 13.65 -11.47 -5.66
CA PHE A 243 13.72 -12.94 -5.68
C PHE A 243 15.16 -13.44 -5.51
N ASP A 244 16.11 -12.77 -6.13
CA ASP A 244 17.54 -13.09 -5.98
C ASP A 244 18.00 -12.95 -4.51
N HIS A 245 17.38 -12.04 -3.77
CA HIS A 245 17.60 -11.81 -2.32
C HIS A 245 16.57 -12.51 -1.43
N LYS A 246 15.84 -13.51 -1.96
CA LYS A 246 14.94 -14.37 -1.19
C LYS A 246 13.83 -13.62 -0.45
N VAL A 247 13.16 -12.70 -1.15
CA VAL A 247 11.96 -12.07 -0.58
C VAL A 247 10.93 -13.11 -0.18
N SER A 248 10.34 -12.94 0.98
CA SER A 248 9.49 -13.94 1.62
C SER A 248 8.07 -14.03 1.06
N SER A 249 7.58 -12.97 0.44
CA SER A 249 6.22 -12.95 -0.10
C SER A 249 6.06 -11.95 -1.25
N ILE A 250 5.13 -12.25 -2.15
CA ILE A 250 4.64 -11.32 -3.17
C ILE A 250 3.12 -11.20 -3.10
N MET A 251 2.62 -10.06 -3.60
CA MET A 251 1.20 -9.84 -3.84
C MET A 251 0.96 -9.62 -5.32
N PRO A 252 0.16 -10.48 -5.98
CA PRO A 252 -0.27 -10.27 -7.37
C PRO A 252 -1.23 -9.09 -7.51
N ASP A 253 -1.23 -8.45 -8.67
CA ASP A 253 -2.14 -7.36 -8.99
C ASP A 253 -3.58 -7.84 -9.28
N TYR A 254 -4.53 -6.91 -9.23
CA TYR A 254 -5.94 -7.17 -9.55
C TYR A 254 -6.23 -7.26 -11.03
N SER A 255 -5.35 -6.70 -11.85
CA SER A 255 -5.65 -6.49 -13.25
C SER A 255 -5.37 -7.74 -14.07
N ARG A 256 -6.02 -7.80 -15.20
CA ARG A 256 -5.79 -8.80 -16.22
C ARG A 256 -5.02 -8.21 -17.39
N ILE A 257 -4.06 -8.96 -17.90
CA ILE A 257 -3.28 -8.57 -19.07
C ILE A 257 -4.15 -8.73 -20.31
N ALA A 258 -4.31 -7.67 -21.09
CA ALA A 258 -5.07 -7.75 -22.32
C ALA A 258 -4.31 -8.56 -23.37
N THR A 259 -5.02 -9.47 -24.05
CA THR A 259 -4.49 -10.31 -25.13
C THR A 259 -5.06 -9.95 -26.50
N ASP A 260 -5.99 -9.01 -26.54
CA ASP A 260 -6.55 -8.47 -27.78
C ASP A 260 -5.63 -7.44 -28.43
N GLY A 261 -5.97 -6.96 -29.59
CA GLY A 261 -5.16 -6.02 -30.39
C GLY A 261 -4.82 -4.67 -29.72
N ARG A 262 -5.25 -4.42 -28.48
CA ARG A 262 -4.89 -3.23 -27.70
C ARG A 262 -3.51 -3.35 -27.04
N ALA A 263 -3.06 -4.58 -26.79
CA ALA A 263 -1.79 -4.88 -26.15
C ALA A 263 -0.94 -5.78 -27.06
N VAL A 264 0.36 -5.72 -26.84
CA VAL A 264 1.31 -6.64 -27.47
C VAL A 264 1.56 -7.79 -26.52
N PRO A 265 1.51 -9.05 -26.98
CA PRO A 265 1.88 -10.21 -26.15
C PRO A 265 3.24 -9.99 -25.49
N GLN A 266 3.32 -10.24 -24.20
CA GLN A 266 4.55 -10.10 -23.45
C GLN A 266 5.29 -11.41 -23.35
N THR A 267 6.61 -11.34 -23.34
CA THR A 267 7.48 -12.48 -23.25
C THR A 267 8.45 -12.34 -22.09
N TYR A 268 8.92 -13.47 -21.59
CA TYR A 268 10.07 -13.56 -20.71
C TYR A 268 11.06 -14.56 -21.29
N ARG A 269 12.27 -14.09 -21.56
CA ARG A 269 13.31 -14.89 -22.24
C ARG A 269 12.81 -15.50 -23.57
N GLY A 270 11.98 -14.76 -24.29
CA GLY A 270 11.45 -15.16 -25.60
C GLY A 270 10.19 -16.04 -25.57
N GLU A 271 9.70 -16.43 -24.39
CA GLU A 271 8.46 -17.23 -24.25
C GLU A 271 7.31 -16.34 -23.77
N ILE A 272 6.11 -16.54 -24.33
CA ILE A 272 4.89 -15.82 -23.91
C ILE A 272 4.62 -16.09 -22.42
N THR A 273 4.32 -15.02 -21.68
CA THR A 273 4.15 -15.06 -20.22
C THR A 273 2.72 -15.24 -19.78
N SER A 274 1.74 -14.78 -20.56
CA SER A 274 0.32 -14.89 -20.21
C SER A 274 -0.55 -14.85 -21.45
N THR A 275 -1.49 -15.77 -21.51
CA THR A 275 -2.51 -15.89 -22.56
C THR A 275 -3.92 -15.79 -21.99
N GLU A 276 -4.10 -15.94 -20.69
CA GLU A 276 -5.38 -15.90 -19.99
C GLU A 276 -5.66 -14.50 -19.42
N GLU A 277 -6.84 -13.95 -19.76
CA GLU A 277 -7.28 -12.63 -19.28
C GLU A 277 -7.96 -12.73 -17.90
N VAL A 278 -7.19 -13.01 -16.87
CA VAL A 278 -7.62 -13.07 -15.46
C VAL A 278 -6.70 -12.24 -14.57
N PRO A 279 -7.13 -11.82 -13.38
CA PRO A 279 -6.24 -11.22 -12.39
C PRO A 279 -5.03 -12.10 -12.12
N SER A 280 -3.89 -11.47 -11.87
CA SER A 280 -2.61 -12.20 -11.75
C SER A 280 -2.66 -13.31 -10.70
N ALA A 281 -3.42 -13.15 -9.62
CA ALA A 281 -3.60 -14.18 -8.59
C ALA A 281 -4.28 -15.48 -9.10
N TYR A 282 -4.98 -15.44 -10.21
CA TYR A 282 -5.64 -16.59 -10.84
C TYR A 282 -4.85 -17.21 -11.99
N SER A 283 -3.76 -16.54 -12.40
CA SER A 283 -2.96 -16.98 -13.54
C SER A 283 -1.85 -17.92 -13.11
N LYS A 284 -2.01 -19.21 -13.46
CA LYS A 284 -0.93 -20.19 -13.30
C LYS A 284 0.30 -19.79 -14.10
N GLU A 285 0.11 -19.24 -15.30
CA GLU A 285 1.20 -18.76 -16.17
C GLU A 285 2.07 -17.70 -15.48
N LEU A 286 1.44 -16.77 -14.75
CA LEU A 286 2.16 -15.70 -14.03
C LEU A 286 2.75 -16.19 -12.70
N ILE A 287 1.95 -16.87 -11.87
CA ILE A 287 2.40 -17.22 -10.51
C ILE A 287 3.32 -18.45 -10.53
N THR A 288 2.86 -19.56 -11.10
CA THR A 288 3.64 -20.80 -11.07
C THR A 288 4.72 -20.80 -12.14
N ASP A 289 4.36 -20.52 -13.38
CA ASP A 289 5.29 -20.75 -14.49
C ASP A 289 6.30 -19.60 -14.61
N LEU A 290 5.87 -18.34 -14.46
CA LEU A 290 6.78 -17.19 -14.51
C LEU A 290 7.48 -16.96 -13.16
N ALA A 291 6.75 -16.58 -12.10
CA ALA A 291 7.41 -16.19 -10.85
C ALA A 291 8.19 -17.34 -10.21
N ARG A 292 7.58 -18.52 -10.03
CA ARG A 292 8.25 -19.63 -9.35
C ARG A 292 9.26 -20.34 -10.23
N ASN A 293 8.82 -20.82 -11.41
CA ASN A 293 9.65 -21.72 -12.21
C ASN A 293 10.73 -20.99 -13.02
N LYS A 294 10.43 -19.83 -13.61
CA LYS A 294 11.37 -19.09 -14.46
C LYS A 294 12.17 -18.03 -13.72
N MET A 295 11.57 -17.32 -12.77
CA MET A 295 12.23 -16.25 -12.02
C MET A 295 12.81 -16.73 -10.66
N GLY A 296 12.44 -17.93 -10.18
CA GLY A 296 13.02 -18.55 -8.99
C GLY A 296 12.43 -18.06 -7.65
N PHE A 297 11.20 -17.57 -7.65
CA PHE A 297 10.51 -17.19 -6.42
C PHE A 297 10.15 -18.41 -5.58
N ASP A 298 10.63 -18.45 -4.33
CA ASP A 298 10.44 -19.54 -3.38
C ASP A 298 9.68 -19.16 -2.09
N GLY A 299 9.14 -17.93 -2.03
CA GLY A 299 8.29 -17.46 -0.95
C GLY A 299 6.82 -17.85 -1.13
N TYR A 300 5.93 -17.28 -0.31
CA TYR A 300 4.50 -17.48 -0.46
C TYR A 300 3.82 -16.34 -1.21
N VAL A 301 2.71 -16.65 -1.87
CA VAL A 301 1.90 -15.69 -2.62
C VAL A 301 0.68 -15.31 -1.81
N ASN A 302 0.57 -14.03 -1.44
CA ASN A 302 -0.60 -13.48 -0.77
C ASN A 302 -1.39 -12.63 -1.76
N SER A 303 -2.59 -13.06 -2.13
CA SER A 303 -3.41 -12.26 -3.05
C SER A 303 -3.69 -10.89 -2.48
N ASP A 304 -3.94 -9.92 -3.33
CA ASP A 304 -4.60 -8.70 -2.89
C ASP A 304 -6.04 -9.04 -2.46
N SER A 305 -6.74 -8.09 -1.87
CA SER A 305 -7.96 -8.38 -1.13
C SER A 305 -9.20 -8.33 -1.98
N GLY A 306 -10.14 -9.22 -1.66
CA GLY A 306 -11.44 -9.25 -2.32
C GLY A 306 -11.41 -9.84 -3.73
N ILE A 307 -10.36 -10.56 -4.11
CA ILE A 307 -10.29 -11.20 -5.44
C ILE A 307 -11.43 -12.20 -5.67
N THR A 308 -11.95 -12.83 -4.62
CA THR A 308 -13.02 -13.83 -4.74
C THR A 308 -14.42 -13.23 -4.72
N THR A 309 -14.57 -11.95 -4.34
CA THR A 309 -15.87 -11.32 -4.13
C THR A 309 -16.07 -10.01 -4.90
N VAL A 310 -15.03 -9.20 -5.06
CA VAL A 310 -15.15 -7.84 -5.61
C VAL A 310 -14.37 -7.67 -6.91
N GLN A 311 -13.06 -7.90 -6.91
CA GLN A 311 -12.21 -7.77 -8.11
C GLN A 311 -12.14 -9.11 -8.88
N ILE A 312 -13.31 -9.57 -9.32
CA ILE A 312 -13.49 -10.88 -9.96
C ILE A 312 -13.40 -10.82 -11.50
N TYR A 313 -12.54 -9.95 -12.03
CA TYR A 313 -12.38 -9.70 -13.46
C TYR A 313 -11.97 -10.95 -14.24
N GLY A 314 -12.80 -11.35 -15.23
CA GLY A 314 -12.54 -12.54 -16.04
C GLY A 314 -12.89 -13.88 -15.36
N VAL A 315 -13.32 -13.84 -14.08
CA VAL A 315 -13.79 -15.02 -13.33
C VAL A 315 -15.21 -14.86 -12.80
N GLU A 316 -15.97 -13.93 -13.37
CA GLU A 316 -17.34 -13.58 -12.95
C GLU A 316 -18.30 -14.76 -13.04
N ASN A 317 -18.08 -15.65 -14.00
CA ASN A 317 -18.96 -16.80 -14.24
C ASN A 317 -18.67 -17.98 -13.29
N LEU A 318 -17.57 -17.93 -12.52
CA LEU A 318 -17.23 -18.93 -11.53
C LEU A 318 -17.99 -18.67 -10.23
N THR A 319 -18.38 -19.73 -9.54
CA THR A 319 -18.85 -19.66 -8.15
C THR A 319 -17.69 -19.27 -7.22
N GLU A 320 -18.00 -18.87 -6.00
CA GLU A 320 -16.94 -18.49 -5.06
C GLU A 320 -16.01 -19.66 -4.72
N PRO A 321 -16.48 -20.91 -4.42
CA PRO A 321 -15.58 -22.05 -4.26
C PRO A 321 -14.69 -22.32 -5.49
N GLU A 322 -15.21 -22.16 -6.70
CA GLU A 322 -14.42 -22.31 -7.94
C GLU A 322 -13.34 -21.21 -8.06
N ARG A 323 -13.61 -19.98 -7.62
CA ARG A 323 -12.62 -18.90 -7.58
C ARG A 323 -11.50 -19.23 -6.59
N TYR A 324 -11.83 -19.71 -5.39
CA TYR A 324 -10.82 -20.20 -4.44
C TYR A 324 -9.96 -21.31 -5.03
N ALA A 325 -10.61 -22.33 -5.61
CA ALA A 325 -9.90 -23.44 -6.23
C ALA A 325 -8.94 -22.96 -7.33
N LYS A 326 -9.43 -22.11 -8.24
CA LYS A 326 -8.61 -21.57 -9.35
C LYS A 326 -7.42 -20.77 -8.85
N ALA A 327 -7.58 -19.88 -7.87
CA ALA A 327 -6.49 -19.07 -7.33
C ALA A 327 -5.45 -19.95 -6.63
N ILE A 328 -5.88 -20.87 -5.77
CA ILE A 328 -4.96 -21.74 -5.03
C ILE A 328 -4.21 -22.68 -5.99
N SER A 329 -4.89 -23.29 -6.96
CA SER A 329 -4.25 -24.15 -7.98
C SER A 329 -3.33 -23.38 -8.93
N ALA A 330 -3.56 -22.08 -9.14
CA ALA A 330 -2.64 -21.22 -9.88
C ALA A 330 -1.32 -20.95 -9.13
N GLY A 331 -1.26 -21.17 -7.81
CA GLY A 331 -0.06 -20.97 -6.99
C GLY A 331 -0.20 -19.87 -5.93
N THR A 332 -1.37 -19.27 -5.79
CA THR A 332 -1.69 -18.36 -4.69
C THR A 332 -1.84 -19.15 -3.40
N ASP A 333 -1.18 -18.69 -2.32
CA ASP A 333 -1.10 -19.45 -1.07
C ASP A 333 -2.03 -18.87 0.02
N VAL A 334 -2.29 -17.56 -0.03
CA VAL A 334 -3.16 -16.85 0.93
C VAL A 334 -4.18 -16.02 0.15
N ILE A 335 -5.46 -16.22 0.44
CA ILE A 335 -6.53 -15.40 -0.11
C ILE A 335 -6.76 -14.20 0.81
N GLY A 336 -6.34 -13.02 0.36
CA GLY A 336 -6.43 -11.78 1.13
C GLY A 336 -7.85 -11.26 1.24
N GLY A 337 -8.17 -10.69 2.41
CA GLY A 337 -9.40 -9.92 2.63
C GLY A 337 -10.70 -10.73 2.67
N ASN A 338 -10.61 -12.05 2.74
CA ASN A 338 -11.78 -12.90 2.92
C ASN A 338 -11.67 -13.69 4.24
N THR A 339 -12.80 -13.90 4.90
CA THR A 339 -12.91 -14.59 6.19
C THR A 339 -13.87 -15.78 6.12
N ASP A 340 -14.12 -16.33 4.93
CA ASP A 340 -15.06 -17.43 4.71
C ASP A 340 -14.31 -18.72 4.30
N PRO A 341 -13.69 -19.44 5.25
CA PRO A 341 -12.95 -20.68 5.00
C PRO A 341 -13.85 -21.79 4.45
N GLU A 342 -15.17 -21.69 4.65
CA GLU A 342 -16.18 -22.65 4.18
C GLU A 342 -16.12 -22.82 2.65
N ASN A 343 -15.77 -21.77 1.91
CA ASN A 343 -15.61 -21.85 0.47
C ASN A 343 -14.41 -22.70 0.05
N ILE A 344 -13.33 -22.70 0.85
CA ILE A 344 -12.16 -23.57 0.62
C ILE A 344 -12.53 -25.02 0.94
N VAL A 345 -13.18 -25.27 2.07
CA VAL A 345 -13.66 -26.60 2.47
C VAL A 345 -14.56 -27.17 1.39
N LYS A 346 -15.56 -26.40 0.97
CA LYS A 346 -16.47 -26.80 -0.11
C LYS A 346 -15.74 -27.08 -1.42
N ALA A 347 -14.76 -26.28 -1.80
CA ALA A 347 -13.97 -26.51 -3.01
C ALA A 347 -13.22 -27.86 -2.98
N VAL A 348 -12.72 -28.27 -1.81
CA VAL A 348 -12.09 -29.58 -1.63
C VAL A 348 -13.12 -30.71 -1.66
N GLU A 349 -14.24 -30.57 -0.95
CA GLU A 349 -15.33 -31.58 -0.89
C GLU A 349 -15.96 -31.83 -2.26
N ASP A 350 -16.16 -30.78 -3.05
CA ASP A 350 -16.68 -30.85 -4.42
C ASP A 350 -15.63 -31.34 -5.45
N GLY A 351 -14.38 -31.58 -5.02
CA GLY A 351 -13.29 -32.03 -5.88
C GLY A 351 -12.76 -30.96 -6.85
N LEU A 352 -13.09 -29.68 -6.61
CA LEU A 352 -12.62 -28.54 -7.41
C LEU A 352 -11.18 -28.17 -7.08
N LEU A 353 -10.80 -28.27 -5.80
CA LEU A 353 -9.47 -27.98 -5.28
C LEU A 353 -8.75 -29.29 -4.89
N PRO A 354 -7.67 -29.66 -5.60
CA PRO A 354 -6.83 -30.77 -5.18
C PRO A 354 -6.23 -30.52 -3.79
N LYS A 355 -6.30 -31.52 -2.92
CA LYS A 355 -5.73 -31.42 -1.56
C LYS A 355 -4.23 -31.08 -1.58
N ALA A 356 -3.49 -31.57 -2.57
CA ALA A 356 -2.06 -31.27 -2.72
C ALA A 356 -1.78 -29.78 -2.93
N ASP A 357 -2.67 -29.05 -3.62
CA ASP A 357 -2.55 -27.60 -3.81
C ASP A 357 -2.82 -26.84 -2.51
N LEU A 358 -3.79 -27.30 -1.73
CA LEU A 358 -4.07 -26.73 -0.40
C LEU A 358 -2.91 -27.01 0.58
N ASP A 359 -2.37 -28.22 0.57
CA ASP A 359 -1.22 -28.60 1.40
C ASP A 359 0.02 -27.76 1.04
N ARG A 360 0.30 -27.54 -0.26
CA ARG A 360 1.35 -26.63 -0.72
C ARG A 360 1.14 -25.20 -0.21
N ALA A 361 -0.07 -24.66 -0.36
CA ALA A 361 -0.40 -23.29 0.06
C ALA A 361 -0.19 -23.14 1.57
N SER A 362 -0.71 -24.08 2.35
CA SER A 362 -0.54 -24.11 3.81
C SER A 362 0.93 -24.21 4.22
N TYR A 363 1.69 -25.09 3.57
CA TYR A 363 3.13 -25.26 3.82
C TYR A 363 3.90 -23.96 3.57
N ASN A 364 3.70 -23.33 2.41
CA ASN A 364 4.40 -22.10 2.05
C ASN A 364 4.13 -20.98 3.06
N ARG A 365 2.88 -20.83 3.48
CA ARG A 365 2.51 -19.81 4.47
C ARG A 365 3.08 -20.13 5.87
N LEU A 366 2.94 -21.35 6.34
CA LEU A 366 3.40 -21.76 7.67
C LEU A 366 4.92 -21.71 7.80
N LEU A 367 5.66 -22.03 6.72
CA LEU A 367 7.11 -21.99 6.70
C LEU A 367 7.66 -20.64 7.17
N SER A 368 6.97 -19.54 6.88
CA SER A 368 7.37 -18.20 7.34
C SER A 368 7.33 -18.06 8.87
N LEU A 369 6.37 -18.70 9.55
CA LEU A 369 6.26 -18.69 11.01
C LEU A 369 7.38 -19.50 11.68
N PHE A 370 7.74 -20.64 11.08
CA PHE A 370 8.84 -21.48 11.58
C PHE A 370 10.20 -20.80 11.39
N ARG A 371 10.46 -20.23 10.20
CA ARG A 371 11.70 -19.51 9.91
C ARG A 371 11.92 -18.30 10.82
N THR A 372 10.86 -17.60 11.18
CA THR A 372 10.92 -16.45 12.09
C THR A 372 10.82 -16.83 13.57
N LYS A 373 10.84 -18.14 13.89
CA LYS A 373 10.74 -18.66 15.27
C LYS A 373 9.48 -18.23 16.03
N ARG A 374 8.43 -17.82 15.31
CA ARG A 374 7.18 -17.37 15.92
C ARG A 374 6.41 -18.49 16.61
N VAL A 375 6.55 -19.72 16.11
CA VAL A 375 5.94 -20.91 16.74
C VAL A 375 6.60 -21.23 18.08
N ASP A 376 7.91 -20.99 18.20
CA ASP A 376 8.66 -21.27 19.44
C ASP A 376 8.44 -20.19 20.51
N ASN A 377 8.29 -18.91 20.09
CA ASN A 377 8.11 -17.75 20.94
C ASN A 377 6.96 -16.87 20.43
N PRO A 378 5.69 -17.29 20.65
CA PRO A 378 4.55 -16.58 20.08
C PRO A 378 4.18 -15.30 20.84
N TYR A 379 4.51 -15.18 22.11
CA TYR A 379 4.10 -14.08 22.99
C TYR A 379 5.12 -12.94 23.01
N LEU A 380 4.61 -11.73 23.14
CA LEU A 380 5.39 -10.49 23.20
C LEU A 380 5.28 -9.85 24.59
N ASP A 381 6.31 -9.11 24.92
CA ASP A 381 6.37 -8.28 26.12
C ASP A 381 5.89 -6.85 25.77
N PRO A 382 4.75 -6.39 26.32
CA PRO A 382 4.20 -5.08 26.00
C PRO A 382 5.12 -3.91 26.40
N ASP A 383 5.82 -4.04 27.51
CA ASP A 383 6.70 -2.97 28.00
C ASP A 383 7.95 -2.86 27.10
N LYS A 384 8.43 -3.98 26.58
CA LYS A 384 9.51 -3.97 25.57
C LYS A 384 9.04 -3.40 24.22
N ALA A 385 7.77 -3.59 23.86
CA ALA A 385 7.20 -2.97 22.66
C ALA A 385 7.17 -1.45 22.78
N ASP A 386 6.69 -0.92 23.92
CA ASP A 386 6.71 0.52 24.19
C ASP A 386 8.13 1.07 24.20
N GLN A 387 9.08 0.36 24.85
CA GLN A 387 10.49 0.77 24.88
C GLN A 387 11.11 0.75 23.48
N ALA A 388 10.86 -0.27 22.68
CA ALA A 388 11.38 -0.35 21.32
C ALA A 388 10.91 0.82 20.43
N ARG A 389 9.66 1.27 20.63
CA ARG A 389 9.15 2.47 19.93
C ARG A 389 9.89 3.72 20.41
N VAL A 390 10.05 3.93 21.71
CA VAL A 390 10.80 5.07 22.27
C VAL A 390 12.24 5.10 21.74
N ASP A 391 12.95 3.96 21.78
CA ASP A 391 14.35 3.88 21.39
C ASP A 391 14.60 4.16 19.89
N ASN A 392 13.62 3.87 19.04
CA ASN A 392 13.80 3.98 17.59
C ASN A 392 13.11 5.22 16.97
N PHE A 393 12.07 5.78 17.61
CA PHE A 393 11.21 6.76 16.98
C PHE A 393 11.88 8.13 16.73
N ASP A 394 12.60 8.68 17.71
CA ASP A 394 13.24 9.99 17.56
C ASP A 394 14.39 9.95 16.55
N GLY A 395 15.17 8.86 16.54
CA GLY A 395 16.18 8.64 15.51
C GLY A 395 15.58 8.51 14.11
N ALA A 396 14.47 7.80 13.99
CA ALA A 396 13.73 7.66 12.74
C ALA A 396 13.16 9.00 12.24
N LYS A 397 12.61 9.83 13.12
CA LYS A 397 12.14 11.19 12.76
C LYS A 397 13.24 12.06 12.19
N LYS A 398 14.44 12.03 12.80
CA LYS A 398 15.60 12.78 12.29
C LYS A 398 15.96 12.33 10.88
N LYS A 399 16.06 11.01 10.66
CA LYS A 399 16.34 10.44 9.33
C LYS A 399 15.24 10.76 8.33
N ALA A 400 13.98 10.70 8.74
CA ALA A 400 12.85 11.09 7.92
C ALA A 400 12.94 12.56 7.48
N TYR A 401 13.33 13.47 8.38
CA TYR A 401 13.56 14.86 8.04
C TYR A 401 14.70 15.04 7.01
N GLU A 402 15.81 14.33 7.19
CA GLU A 402 16.94 14.33 6.23
C GLU A 402 16.51 13.78 4.87
N ALA A 403 15.72 12.70 4.85
CA ALA A 403 15.17 12.11 3.64
C ALA A 403 14.25 13.09 2.89
N ASN A 404 13.39 13.82 3.62
CA ASN A 404 12.54 14.84 3.02
C ASN A 404 13.34 15.98 2.38
N GLN A 405 14.46 16.38 2.98
CA GLN A 405 15.35 17.38 2.37
C GLN A 405 15.97 16.87 1.06
N LYS A 406 16.37 15.60 1.02
CA LYS A 406 16.96 14.97 -0.17
C LYS A 406 15.93 14.68 -1.26
N ALA A 407 14.67 14.54 -0.91
CA ALA A 407 13.57 14.33 -1.84
C ALA A 407 13.19 15.58 -2.66
N VAL A 408 13.72 16.76 -2.28
CA VAL A 408 13.45 18.02 -2.99
C VAL A 408 14.24 18.08 -4.30
N VAL A 409 13.54 18.15 -5.42
CA VAL A 409 14.13 18.21 -6.77
C VAL A 409 14.03 19.61 -7.34
N LEU A 410 15.17 20.22 -7.67
CA LEU A 410 15.23 21.49 -8.39
C LEU A 410 15.09 21.27 -9.90
N VAL A 411 13.86 21.44 -10.41
CA VAL A 411 13.56 21.17 -11.84
C VAL A 411 14.04 22.30 -12.75
N LYS A 412 13.97 23.55 -12.27
CA LYS A 412 14.30 24.75 -13.08
C LYS A 412 14.86 25.88 -12.21
N ASN A 413 15.98 26.46 -12.61
CA ASN A 413 16.58 27.66 -11.99
C ASN A 413 17.43 28.43 -13.02
N HIS A 414 16.83 28.79 -14.17
CA HIS A 414 17.56 29.36 -15.32
C HIS A 414 18.19 30.71 -15.01
N GLU A 415 17.49 31.58 -14.30
CA GLU A 415 17.95 32.94 -13.98
C GLU A 415 18.69 32.99 -12.64
N LYS A 416 18.99 31.85 -12.05
CA LYS A 416 19.67 31.73 -10.73
C LYS A 416 18.93 32.46 -9.62
N LEU A 417 17.59 32.47 -9.67
CA LEU A 417 16.75 33.04 -8.62
C LEU A 417 17.03 32.39 -7.26
N LEU A 418 17.30 31.11 -7.24
CA LEU A 418 17.65 30.39 -6.03
C LEU A 418 19.17 30.26 -5.88
N PRO A 419 19.72 30.44 -4.66
CA PRO A 419 19.02 30.78 -3.41
C PRO A 419 18.54 32.25 -3.39
N LEU A 420 17.38 32.51 -2.79
CA LEU A 420 16.84 33.85 -2.64
C LEU A 420 17.77 34.75 -1.82
N ALA A 421 17.94 36.00 -2.25
CA ALA A 421 18.63 37.01 -1.45
C ALA A 421 17.79 37.42 -0.22
N LYS A 422 18.46 37.60 0.93
CA LYS A 422 17.77 37.94 2.18
C LYS A 422 17.06 39.30 2.16
N SER A 423 17.45 40.19 1.26
CA SER A 423 16.80 41.48 1.07
C SER A 423 15.49 41.38 0.30
N GLN A 424 15.21 40.27 -0.39
CA GLN A 424 14.00 40.09 -1.16
C GLN A 424 12.80 39.84 -0.26
N LYS A 425 11.69 40.50 -0.56
CA LYS A 425 10.39 40.31 0.08
C LYS A 425 9.63 39.18 -0.64
N VAL A 426 9.08 38.28 0.11
CA VAL A 426 8.40 37.10 -0.42
C VAL A 426 6.89 37.18 -0.15
N CYS A 427 6.06 37.06 -1.17
CA CYS A 427 4.63 36.81 -1.00
C CYS A 427 4.35 35.31 -1.18
N ILE A 428 3.61 34.71 -0.25
CA ILE A 428 3.25 33.30 -0.27
C ILE A 428 1.81 33.16 -0.75
N VAL A 429 1.63 32.44 -1.85
CA VAL A 429 0.33 32.10 -2.41
C VAL A 429 0.20 30.58 -2.49
N THR A 430 -0.89 30.04 -1.98
CA THR A 430 -1.15 28.60 -1.93
C THR A 430 -2.29 28.24 -2.87
N PHE A 431 -2.12 27.15 -3.61
CA PHE A 431 -3.14 26.58 -4.48
C PHE A 431 -3.32 25.11 -4.12
N LYS A 432 -4.50 24.77 -3.65
CA LYS A 432 -4.86 23.38 -3.35
C LYS A 432 -5.70 22.81 -4.48
N GLY A 433 -5.45 21.55 -4.84
CA GLY A 433 -6.27 20.81 -5.79
C GLY A 433 -7.69 20.54 -5.27
N VAL A 434 -8.50 19.87 -6.09
CA VAL A 434 -9.89 19.53 -5.73
C VAL A 434 -9.87 18.42 -4.67
N ASP A 435 -10.65 18.58 -3.60
CA ASP A 435 -10.77 17.57 -2.55
C ASP A 435 -11.20 16.21 -3.12
N SER A 436 -10.50 15.17 -2.69
CA SER A 436 -10.79 13.81 -3.15
C SER A 436 -12.18 13.37 -2.69
N GLY A 437 -12.88 12.58 -3.51
CA GLY A 437 -14.16 11.99 -3.12
C GLY A 437 -14.09 11.14 -1.84
N PHE A 438 -12.89 10.73 -1.43
CA PHE A 438 -12.68 10.02 -0.17
C PHE A 438 -12.60 10.96 1.04
N ALA A 439 -11.99 12.10 0.92
CA ALA A 439 -12.08 13.09 1.97
C ALA A 439 -13.55 13.46 2.22
N GLN A 440 -14.33 13.62 1.15
CA GLN A 440 -15.77 13.84 1.23
C GLN A 440 -16.52 12.64 1.84
N MET A 441 -16.16 11.43 1.46
CA MET A 441 -16.76 10.20 2.00
C MET A 441 -16.35 9.96 3.46
N ALA A 442 -15.09 10.21 3.82
CA ALA A 442 -14.60 10.11 5.19
C ALA A 442 -15.27 11.15 6.11
N GLN A 443 -15.51 12.37 5.61
CA GLN A 443 -16.31 13.38 6.31
C GLN A 443 -17.77 12.95 6.49
N ALA A 444 -18.39 12.39 5.46
CA ALA A 444 -19.75 11.86 5.52
C ALA A 444 -19.89 10.67 6.48
N MET A 445 -18.81 9.91 6.70
CA MET A 445 -18.75 8.80 7.64
C MET A 445 -18.34 9.21 9.07
N GLY A 446 -18.26 10.52 9.35
CA GLY A 446 -17.95 11.00 10.69
C GLY A 446 -16.47 10.85 11.11
N ALA A 447 -15.59 10.45 10.19
CA ALA A 447 -14.17 10.54 10.41
C ALA A 447 -13.81 12.05 10.48
N GLY A 448 -13.45 12.53 11.66
CA GLY A 448 -13.15 13.91 11.94
C GLY A 448 -11.86 14.43 11.27
N LEU A 449 -11.83 14.37 9.96
CA LEU A 449 -11.00 15.25 9.15
C LEU A 449 -11.64 16.63 9.27
N GLY A 450 -11.23 17.34 10.32
CA GLY A 450 -11.80 18.62 10.66
C GLY A 450 -11.78 19.53 9.43
N ASN A 451 -12.83 20.31 9.31
CA ASN A 451 -12.92 21.46 8.42
C ASN A 451 -11.99 22.55 9.00
N THR A 452 -10.69 22.21 9.14
CA THR A 452 -9.66 23.20 9.41
C THR A 452 -9.40 23.87 8.08
N ASP A 453 -9.32 25.18 8.10
CA ASP A 453 -8.80 25.95 6.97
C ASP A 453 -7.32 25.55 6.77
N GLU A 454 -7.15 24.35 6.15
CA GLU A 454 -5.83 23.75 5.91
C GLU A 454 -4.94 24.68 5.08
N ASP A 455 -5.55 25.52 4.24
CA ASP A 455 -4.85 26.52 3.45
C ASP A 455 -4.29 27.62 4.33
N ALA A 456 -5.06 28.15 5.27
CA ALA A 456 -4.58 29.15 6.22
C ALA A 456 -3.51 28.57 7.15
N ALA A 457 -3.68 27.35 7.62
CA ALA A 457 -2.69 26.65 8.46
C ALA A 457 -1.38 26.41 7.70
N LEU A 458 -1.45 25.97 6.44
CA LEU A 458 -0.29 25.80 5.57
C LEU A 458 0.43 27.12 5.33
N ARG A 459 -0.31 28.19 4.96
CA ARG A 459 0.23 29.52 4.73
C ARG A 459 0.94 30.07 5.97
N LYS A 460 0.33 29.90 7.15
CA LYS A 460 0.96 30.25 8.42
C LYS A 460 2.28 29.50 8.62
N THR A 461 2.28 28.19 8.45
CA THR A 461 3.48 27.35 8.59
C THR A 461 4.59 27.78 7.64
N LEU A 462 4.25 28.07 6.38
CA LEU A 462 5.21 28.55 5.38
C LEU A 462 5.74 29.92 5.76
N THR A 463 4.88 30.85 6.20
CA THR A 463 5.28 32.20 6.65
C THR A 463 6.30 32.10 7.79
N GLU A 464 5.99 31.34 8.83
CA GLU A 464 6.88 31.12 9.97
C GLU A 464 8.23 30.51 9.54
N ALA A 465 8.20 29.60 8.56
CA ALA A 465 9.42 28.97 8.03
C ALA A 465 10.32 29.97 7.28
N PHE A 466 9.74 30.84 6.45
CA PHE A 466 10.47 31.90 5.75
C PHE A 466 11.04 32.93 6.72
N GLU A 467 10.23 33.42 7.67
CA GLU A 467 10.64 34.40 8.70
C GLU A 467 11.77 33.82 9.59
N LYS A 468 11.65 32.58 10.02
CA LYS A 468 12.70 31.87 10.78
C LYS A 468 14.03 31.80 10.02
N LYS A 469 13.98 31.76 8.69
CA LYS A 469 15.15 31.80 7.82
C LYS A 469 15.63 33.23 7.52
N GLY A 470 14.98 34.26 8.08
CA GLY A 470 15.36 35.68 7.96
C GLY A 470 14.87 36.37 6.68
N TYR A 471 13.80 35.87 6.08
CA TYR A 471 13.11 36.54 4.96
C TYR A 471 11.98 37.41 5.48
N THR A 472 11.70 38.48 4.75
CA THR A 472 10.50 39.33 5.00
C THR A 472 9.35 38.75 4.17
N VAL A 473 8.27 38.35 4.85
CA VAL A 473 7.04 37.91 4.18
C VAL A 473 6.05 39.09 4.13
N VAL A 474 5.50 39.35 2.94
CA VAL A 474 4.53 40.42 2.69
C VAL A 474 3.16 39.86 2.33
N ALA A 475 2.13 40.65 2.53
CA ALA A 475 0.75 40.20 2.43
C ALA A 475 0.26 40.05 0.98
N THR A 476 0.74 40.92 0.10
CA THR A 476 0.25 40.97 -1.29
C THR A 476 1.36 40.81 -2.32
N PRO A 477 1.03 40.31 -3.51
CA PRO A 477 2.00 40.18 -4.60
C PRO A 477 2.62 41.50 -5.02
N GLU A 478 1.89 42.64 -4.87
CA GLU A 478 2.33 43.98 -5.26
C GLU A 478 3.49 44.48 -4.39
N GLU A 479 3.58 44.02 -3.15
CA GLU A 479 4.63 44.37 -2.20
C GLU A 479 5.86 43.48 -2.28
N ALA A 480 5.77 42.40 -3.04
CA ALA A 480 6.79 41.35 -3.10
C ALA A 480 7.80 41.54 -4.23
N ASP A 481 9.04 41.15 -3.96
CA ASP A 481 10.07 40.97 -4.99
C ASP A 481 10.03 39.55 -5.59
N VAL A 482 9.51 38.58 -4.82
CA VAL A 482 9.41 37.17 -5.20
C VAL A 482 8.06 36.61 -4.79
N LEU A 483 7.45 35.86 -5.71
CA LEU A 483 6.24 35.11 -5.44
C LEU A 483 6.59 33.63 -5.18
N TYR A 484 6.29 33.15 -3.98
CA TYR A 484 6.33 31.72 -3.65
C TYR A 484 4.96 31.11 -3.91
N LEU A 485 4.82 30.39 -4.99
CA LEU A 485 3.60 29.66 -5.34
C LEU A 485 3.69 28.23 -4.80
N HIS A 486 2.95 27.95 -3.74
CA HIS A 486 2.80 26.59 -3.24
C HIS A 486 1.62 25.93 -3.93
N VAL A 487 1.92 25.12 -4.93
CA VAL A 487 0.91 24.37 -5.66
C VAL A 487 0.85 22.96 -5.08
N TRP A 488 -0.25 22.65 -4.41
CA TRP A 488 -0.51 21.32 -3.88
C TRP A 488 -1.64 20.66 -4.71
N PRO A 489 -1.30 19.99 -5.79
CA PRO A 489 -2.28 19.18 -6.47
C PRO A 489 -2.66 18.04 -5.52
N ILE A 490 -3.89 17.96 -5.10
CA ILE A 490 -4.39 16.74 -4.50
C ILE A 490 -4.40 15.73 -5.64
N SER A 491 -3.56 14.70 -5.52
CA SER A 491 -3.88 13.52 -6.25
C SER A 491 -5.28 13.17 -5.80
N ASN A 492 -6.23 13.25 -6.66
CA ASN A 492 -7.55 12.73 -6.47
C ASN A 492 -7.49 11.22 -6.22
N GLY A 493 -6.44 10.81 -5.53
CA GLY A 493 -5.84 9.53 -5.35
C GLY A 493 -6.62 8.56 -4.56
N LEU A 494 -7.90 8.51 -4.75
CA LEU A 494 -8.49 7.26 -4.45
C LEU A 494 -8.56 6.44 -5.68
N VAL A 495 -8.29 5.31 -5.27
CA VAL A 495 -8.67 4.04 -5.71
C VAL A 495 -9.87 4.03 -6.71
N PHE A 496 -10.54 5.16 -6.91
CA PHE A 496 -11.81 5.27 -7.59
C PHE A 496 -11.87 6.34 -8.69
N ASN A 497 -11.19 6.15 -9.77
CA ASN A 497 -11.23 7.01 -10.97
C ASN A 497 -10.39 8.29 -10.92
N GLN A 498 -9.17 8.24 -10.38
CA GLN A 498 -8.45 9.47 -10.20
C GLN A 498 -6.99 9.35 -10.61
N TYR A 499 -6.39 10.47 -10.98
CA TYR A 499 -5.05 10.53 -11.52
C TYR A 499 -4.09 11.18 -10.53
N ALA A 500 -2.88 10.63 -10.42
CA ALA A 500 -1.88 11.09 -9.44
C ALA A 500 -1.20 12.41 -9.82
N MET A 501 -1.17 12.72 -11.10
CA MET A 501 -0.53 13.95 -11.58
C MET A 501 -1.50 15.12 -11.53
N PRO A 502 -1.00 16.34 -11.26
CA PRO A 502 -1.79 17.55 -11.48
C PRO A 502 -2.10 17.66 -12.97
N VAL A 503 -3.24 17.16 -13.34
CA VAL A 503 -3.78 17.34 -14.66
C VAL A 503 -4.68 18.56 -14.62
N ILE A 504 -4.36 19.57 -15.39
CA ILE A 504 -5.14 20.81 -15.45
C ILE A 504 -6.54 20.49 -15.97
N GLU A 505 -6.60 19.80 -17.10
CA GLU A 505 -7.81 19.25 -17.68
C GLU A 505 -7.41 18.14 -18.65
N MET A 506 -7.96 16.95 -18.46
CA MET A 506 -7.69 15.82 -19.37
C MET A 506 -8.74 15.71 -20.49
N GLY A 507 -9.80 16.51 -20.43
CA GLY A 507 -10.93 16.34 -21.34
C GLY A 507 -11.70 15.05 -21.08
N GLU A 508 -12.50 14.67 -22.05
CA GLU A 508 -13.27 13.42 -22.00
C GLU A 508 -12.37 12.23 -22.35
N ILE A 509 -12.29 11.27 -21.42
CA ILE A 509 -11.63 9.99 -21.68
C ILE A 509 -12.70 8.96 -22.01
N VAL A 510 -12.60 8.40 -23.20
CA VAL A 510 -13.47 7.30 -23.61
C VAL A 510 -12.97 6.03 -22.91
N THR A 511 -13.81 5.47 -22.05
CA THR A 511 -13.52 4.20 -21.40
C THR A 511 -13.87 3.05 -22.33
N ASP A 512 -13.17 1.92 -22.17
CA ASP A 512 -13.40 0.71 -22.94
C ASP A 512 -14.86 0.25 -22.82
N GLU A 513 -15.51 0.02 -23.95
CA GLU A 513 -16.92 -0.42 -24.04
C GLU A 513 -17.08 -1.95 -23.98
N ARG A 514 -15.99 -2.71 -23.86
CA ARG A 514 -16.08 -4.17 -23.77
C ARG A 514 -16.94 -4.60 -22.59
N GLU A 515 -17.61 -5.72 -22.76
CA GLU A 515 -18.44 -6.30 -21.71
C GLU A 515 -17.63 -6.40 -20.42
N ARG A 516 -18.09 -5.65 -19.45
CA ARG A 516 -17.48 -5.61 -18.14
C ARG A 516 -18.20 -6.58 -17.24
N ASN A 517 -17.53 -6.87 -16.16
CA ASN A 517 -17.99 -7.66 -15.05
C ASN A 517 -19.50 -7.49 -14.81
N LYS A 518 -20.26 -8.57 -14.93
CA LYS A 518 -21.73 -8.55 -14.79
C LYS A 518 -22.22 -8.12 -13.42
N SER A 519 -21.36 -8.26 -12.40
CA SER A 519 -21.66 -7.85 -11.02
C SER A 519 -21.51 -6.36 -10.77
N GLN A 520 -20.94 -5.60 -11.70
CA GLN A 520 -20.63 -4.18 -11.52
C GLN A 520 -21.36 -3.31 -12.53
N LYS A 521 -22.00 -2.24 -12.06
CA LYS A 521 -22.70 -1.29 -12.93
C LYS A 521 -21.73 -0.66 -13.93
N LYS A 522 -22.15 -0.55 -15.19
CA LYS A 522 -21.43 0.25 -16.19
C LYS A 522 -21.21 1.65 -15.63
N THR A 523 -19.96 2.01 -15.42
CA THR A 523 -19.59 3.41 -15.27
C THR A 523 -19.65 4.05 -16.65
N GLY A 524 -20.09 5.31 -16.74
CA GLY A 524 -20.24 5.99 -18.01
C GLY A 524 -18.95 5.96 -18.84
N ASN A 525 -19.10 6.05 -20.15
CA ASN A 525 -18.01 5.91 -21.11
C ASN A 525 -17.09 7.14 -21.19
N LYS A 526 -17.38 8.18 -20.43
CA LYS A 526 -16.65 9.46 -20.45
C LYS A 526 -16.34 9.91 -19.03
N VAL A 527 -15.11 10.30 -18.80
CA VAL A 527 -14.63 10.83 -17.53
C VAL A 527 -13.93 12.17 -17.80
N THR A 528 -14.39 13.23 -17.17
CA THR A 528 -13.68 14.51 -17.14
C THR A 528 -12.90 14.60 -15.83
N VAL A 529 -11.63 14.88 -15.91
CA VAL A 529 -10.75 14.97 -14.75
C VAL A 529 -10.21 16.38 -14.64
N VAL A 530 -10.45 17.01 -13.49
CA VAL A 530 -9.85 18.29 -13.10
C VAL A 530 -9.15 18.07 -11.76
N THR A 531 -7.84 18.24 -11.73
CA THR A 531 -7.03 18.02 -10.52
C THR A 531 -6.49 19.31 -9.90
N LEU A 532 -6.48 20.40 -10.64
CA LEU A 532 -6.06 21.70 -10.16
C LEU A 532 -7.06 22.78 -10.60
N LYS A 533 -7.60 23.53 -9.64
CA LYS A 533 -8.43 24.71 -9.87
C LYS A 533 -7.56 25.96 -10.00
N ASP A 534 -8.15 27.02 -10.53
CA ASP A 534 -7.56 28.36 -10.55
C ASP A 534 -6.25 28.49 -11.35
N VAL A 535 -6.03 27.65 -12.37
CA VAL A 535 -4.83 27.68 -13.19
C VAL A 535 -4.62 29.02 -13.87
N GLU A 536 -5.71 29.65 -14.35
CA GLU A 536 -5.64 30.98 -14.98
C GLU A 536 -5.15 32.03 -13.98
N LYS A 537 -5.60 31.96 -12.72
CA LYS A 537 -5.13 32.84 -11.66
C LYS A 537 -3.65 32.62 -11.32
N ILE A 538 -3.18 31.39 -11.38
CA ILE A 538 -1.73 31.08 -11.24
C ILE A 538 -0.94 31.77 -12.34
N LYS A 539 -1.42 31.67 -13.59
CA LYS A 539 -0.78 32.34 -14.75
C LYS A 539 -0.81 33.86 -14.60
N GLU A 540 -1.94 34.45 -14.27
CA GLU A 540 -2.07 35.91 -14.03
C GLU A 540 -1.09 36.41 -12.98
N LEU A 541 -0.92 35.70 -11.88
CA LEU A 541 0.05 36.05 -10.82
C LEU A 541 1.49 35.92 -11.30
N ALA A 542 1.80 34.88 -12.04
CA ALA A 542 3.14 34.68 -12.62
C ALA A 542 3.47 35.79 -13.64
N ASP A 543 2.54 36.11 -14.53
CA ASP A 543 2.70 37.17 -15.54
C ASP A 543 2.84 38.54 -14.89
N ALA A 544 2.07 38.83 -13.83
CA ALA A 544 2.15 40.09 -13.10
C ALA A 544 3.52 40.32 -12.41
N ILE A 545 4.15 39.25 -11.90
CA ILE A 545 5.50 39.29 -11.35
C ILE A 545 6.54 39.48 -12.46
N HIS A 546 6.47 38.68 -13.53
CA HIS A 546 7.39 38.78 -14.66
C HIS A 546 7.36 40.16 -15.33
N ALA A 547 6.21 40.81 -15.38
CA ALA A 547 6.08 42.16 -15.98
C ALA A 547 6.81 43.27 -15.18
N ARG A 548 7.22 42.97 -13.94
CA ARG A 548 7.95 43.93 -13.08
C ARG A 548 9.48 43.76 -13.18
N GLY A 549 9.98 42.75 -13.88
CA GLY A 549 11.39 42.43 -14.00
C GLY A 549 11.81 41.47 -12.94
#